data_99166092343d2330c1eb32f6d205b553
#
_entry.id   99166092343d2330c1eb32f6d205b553
#
_cell.length_a   1.000
_cell.length_b   1.000
_cell.length_c   1.000
_cell.angle_alpha   90.00
_cell.angle_beta   90.00
_cell.angle_gamma   90.00
#
_symmetry.space_group_name_H-M   'P 1'
#
loop_
_entity.id
_entity.type
_entity.pdbx_description
1 polymer ?
#
loop_
_entity_poly.entity_id
_entity_poly.type
_entity_poly.pdbx_seq_one_letter_code
_entity_poly.pdbx_strand_id
1 'polypeptide(L)'
;MFYITYKSDGTTACKKQISLSRLTEVGKTFKTPIYKNLEFAFTTSTYSTTGNTYVGIHSKKNDYIEPYCNLTVNLDMQLGKGLAFIDVNNADRDLLLFLEEQGFIAPTGVTMPSEFVVYPLYRLNLNKIGEYKF
;
A
#
# COMPACT_ATOMS: atom_id res chain seq x y z
N MET A 1 13.50 5.55 9.89
CA MET A 1 12.93 5.51 9.27
C MET A 1 12.84 5.56 8.69
N PHE A 2 12.93 5.45 8.57
CA PHE A 2 12.47 5.40 7.80
C PHE A 2 11.89 5.46 7.22
N TYR A 3 11.74 5.70 6.96
CA TYR A 3 11.10 5.54 6.34
C TYR A 3 10.95 5.70 5.72
N ILE A 4 10.92 5.86 5.53
CA ILE A 4 10.81 6.13 4.70
C ILE A 4 10.46 6.66 4.12
N THR A 5 10.33 7.04 3.90
CA THR A 5 9.98 7.49 3.26
C THR A 5 10.03 7.87 2.54
N TYR A 6 9.88 8.36 2.16
CA TYR A 6 9.89 8.82 1.44
C TYR A 6 9.59 9.69 1.25
N LYS A 7 9.60 10.22 1.49
CA LYS A 7 9.39 11.00 1.28
C LYS A 7 9.24 11.72 0.53
N SER A 8 9.03 12.14 0.84
CA SER A 8 8.99 12.79 -0.06
C SER A 8 9.98 13.56 -0.37
N ASP A 9 10.58 13.86 -0.12
CA ASP A 9 11.53 14.40 -0.68
C ASP A 9 12.37 13.54 -1.11
N GLY A 10 12.27 13.05 -1.31
CA GLY A 10 12.70 12.09 -1.62
C GLY A 10 13.78 11.81 -1.35
N THR A 11 14.09 12.20 -0.96
CA THR A 11 14.81 11.62 -0.59
C THR A 11 15.04 11.01 0.01
N THR A 12 15.10 10.92 0.24
CA THR A 12 15.15 10.18 0.79
C THR A 12 15.55 9.95 1.12
N ALA A 13 15.57 10.17 1.27
CA ALA A 13 15.69 9.77 1.72
C ALA A 13 16.14 9.33 1.97
N CYS A 14 16.29 9.45 1.85
CA CYS A 14 16.52 8.92 2.08
C CYS A 14 16.76 8.14 2.28
N LYS A 15 16.93 7.84 2.00
CA LYS A 15 16.89 6.96 2.37
C LYS A 15 16.95 6.87 3.33
N LYS A 16 16.11 7.01 3.48
CA LYS A 16 16.15 6.99 4.77
C LYS A 16 15.77 5.79 5.39
N GLN A 17 16.56 5.19 6.22
CA GLN A 17 16.22 3.94 6.85
C GLN A 17 15.41 4.18 8.10
N ILE A 18 14.37 3.37 8.30
CA ILE A 18 13.59 3.36 9.52
C ILE A 18 14.22 2.34 10.44
N SER A 19 14.54 2.72 11.66
CA SER A 19 15.14 1.79 12.61
C SER A 19 14.11 0.74 13.04
N LEU A 20 14.60 -0.45 13.38
CA LEU A 20 13.72 -1.54 13.80
C LEU A 20 12.95 -1.20 15.05
N SER A 21 13.58 -0.50 15.99
CA SER A 21 12.90 -0.12 17.23
C SER A 21 11.71 0.80 16.97
N ARG A 22 11.79 1.67 15.97
CA ARG A 22 10.66 2.53 15.63
C ARG A 22 9.52 1.73 15.03
N LEU A 23 9.85 0.65 14.35
CA LEU A 23 8.84 -0.18 13.72
C LEU A 23 8.05 -0.98 14.71
N THR A 24 8.67 -1.41 15.79
CA THR A 24 7.97 -2.15 16.83
C THR A 24 6.96 -1.30 17.57
N GLU A 25 7.05 0.03 17.41
CA GLU A 25 6.10 0.95 18.01
C GLU A 25 4.91 1.25 17.13
N VAL A 26 4.91 0.76 15.91
CA VAL A 26 3.88 1.01 14.92
C VAL A 26 3.01 -0.22 14.87
N GLY A 27 1.93 -0.21 14.21
CA GLY A 27 0.95 -1.25 14.24
C GLY A 27 1.42 -2.65 13.86
N LYS A 28 0.47 -3.51 13.61
CA LYS A 28 0.69 -4.91 13.34
C LYS A 28 1.26 -5.13 11.95
N THR A 29 1.85 -6.31 11.76
CA THR A 29 2.22 -6.80 10.43
C THR A 29 1.36 -8.01 10.11
N PHE A 30 1.32 -8.39 8.84
CA PHE A 30 0.61 -9.58 8.43
C PHE A 30 1.50 -10.42 7.52
N LYS A 31 1.20 -11.73 7.47
CA LYS A 31 1.91 -12.68 6.63
C LYS A 31 0.95 -13.29 5.63
N THR A 32 1.46 -13.68 4.48
CA THR A 32 0.66 -14.40 3.50
C THR A 32 1.29 -15.78 3.27
N PRO A 33 0.49 -16.78 2.90
CA PRO A 33 1.04 -18.10 2.58
C PRO A 33 1.98 -18.08 1.37
N ILE A 34 1.91 -17.02 0.56
CA ILE A 34 2.66 -16.93 -0.69
C ILE A 34 4.11 -16.55 -0.43
N TYR A 35 4.34 -15.71 0.57
CA TYR A 35 5.68 -15.17 0.87
C TYR A 35 6.06 -15.53 2.29
N LYS A 36 6.56 -16.76 2.45
CA LYS A 36 6.66 -17.41 3.76
C LYS A 36 7.52 -16.67 4.78
N ASN A 37 8.53 -15.95 4.32
CA ASN A 37 9.48 -15.33 5.24
C ASN A 37 9.34 -13.82 5.30
N LEU A 38 8.25 -13.29 4.75
CA LEU A 38 8.03 -11.86 4.72
C LEU A 38 6.82 -11.49 5.57
N GLU A 39 6.96 -10.38 6.28
CA GLU A 39 5.85 -9.73 6.94
C GLU A 39 5.55 -8.46 6.19
N PHE A 40 4.30 -8.09 6.12
CA PHE A 40 3.86 -6.92 5.37
C PHE A 40 3.13 -5.95 6.25
N ALA A 41 3.20 -4.68 5.90
CA ALA A 41 2.36 -3.65 6.47
C ALA A 41 2.19 -2.54 5.45
N PHE A 42 1.26 -1.66 5.73
CA PHE A 42 0.90 -0.60 4.78
C PHE A 42 1.55 0.71 5.16
N THR A 43 1.73 1.55 4.16
CA THR A 43 1.95 2.98 4.36
C THR A 43 0.82 3.72 3.65
N THR A 44 0.33 4.79 4.23
CA THR A 44 -0.76 5.54 3.65
C THR A 44 -0.40 7.02 3.58
N SER A 45 -0.95 7.68 2.58
CA SER A 45 -0.69 9.09 2.33
C SER A 45 -1.81 9.59 1.41
N THR A 46 -1.64 10.77 0.86
CA THR A 46 -2.53 11.28 -0.17
C THR A 46 -1.69 11.73 -1.35
N TYR A 47 -2.25 11.59 -2.54
CA TYR A 47 -1.60 12.10 -3.74
C TYR A 47 -1.79 13.62 -3.77
N SER A 48 -0.71 14.34 -4.02
CA SER A 48 -0.74 15.81 -3.96
C SER A 48 -1.61 16.43 -5.05
N THR A 49 -1.74 15.78 -6.20
CA THR A 49 -2.47 16.35 -7.33
C THR A 49 -3.97 16.16 -7.23
N THR A 50 -4.43 15.07 -6.66
CA THR A 50 -5.87 14.77 -6.60
C THR A 50 -6.42 14.74 -5.19
N GLY A 51 -5.57 14.56 -4.18
CA GLY A 51 -6.02 14.32 -2.81
C GLY A 51 -6.52 12.90 -2.58
N ASN A 52 -6.44 12.03 -3.58
CA ASN A 52 -6.86 10.64 -3.44
C ASN A 52 -5.95 9.89 -2.48
N THR A 53 -6.46 8.81 -1.90
CA THR A 53 -5.70 8.02 -0.95
C THR A 53 -4.62 7.20 -1.65
N TYR A 54 -3.42 7.30 -1.14
CA TYR A 54 -2.30 6.44 -1.54
C TYR A 54 -2.12 5.34 -0.50
N VAL A 55 -1.97 4.11 -0.96
CA VAL A 55 -1.59 2.99 -0.09
C VAL A 55 -0.43 2.25 -0.75
N GLY A 56 0.65 2.16 -0.01
CA GLY A 56 1.80 1.35 -0.40
C GLY A 56 1.92 0.16 0.52
N ILE A 57 2.64 -0.86 0.08
CA ILE A 57 2.91 -2.06 0.87
C ILE A 57 4.41 -2.16 1.03
N HIS A 58 4.83 -2.33 2.28
CA HIS A 58 6.22 -2.57 2.64
C HIS A 58 6.36 -3.98 3.16
N SER A 59 7.51 -4.57 2.93
CA SER A 59 7.82 -5.89 3.47
C SER A 59 8.94 -5.76 4.49
N LYS A 60 8.90 -6.65 5.48
CA LYS A 60 9.92 -6.78 6.50
C LYS A 60 10.47 -8.19 6.46
N LYS A 61 11.79 -8.29 6.35
CA LYS A 61 12.48 -9.56 6.40
C LYS A 61 13.70 -9.38 7.31
N ASN A 62 13.75 -10.16 8.39
CA ASN A 62 14.77 -9.97 9.42
C ASN A 62 14.69 -8.53 9.94
N ASP A 63 15.76 -7.76 9.83
CA ASP A 63 15.79 -6.39 10.31
C ASP A 63 15.57 -5.37 9.20
N TYR A 64 15.24 -5.83 8.01
CA TYR A 64 15.07 -4.95 6.86
C TYR A 64 13.62 -4.67 6.57
N ILE A 65 13.35 -3.40 6.27
CA ILE A 65 12.05 -3.00 5.75
C ILE A 65 12.29 -2.29 4.45
N GLU A 66 11.57 -2.70 3.44
CA GLU A 66 11.72 -2.10 2.12
C GLU A 66 10.36 -2.00 1.44
N PRO A 67 10.23 -1.03 0.53
CA PRO A 67 9.02 -0.96 -0.28
C PRO A 67 8.84 -2.27 -1.06
N TYR A 68 7.63 -2.79 -1.04
CA TYR A 68 7.33 -3.98 -1.82
C TYR A 68 6.60 -3.62 -3.11
N CYS A 69 5.50 -2.89 -2.98
CA CYS A 69 4.79 -2.40 -4.16
C CYS A 69 3.84 -1.28 -3.77
N ASN A 70 3.40 -0.52 -4.75
CA ASN A 70 2.28 0.40 -4.57
C ASN A 70 1.01 -0.39 -4.80
N LEU A 71 0.08 -0.30 -3.86
CA LEU A 71 -1.22 -0.95 -4.03
C LEU A 71 -2.14 -0.11 -4.90
N THR A 72 -2.07 1.19 -4.76
CA THR A 72 -2.95 2.11 -5.47
C THR A 72 -2.24 2.79 -6.63
N VAL A 73 -3.03 3.29 -7.57
CA VAL A 73 -2.53 4.13 -8.66
C VAL A 73 -3.38 5.40 -8.68
N ASN A 74 -2.76 6.51 -9.05
CA ASN A 74 -3.45 7.80 -9.09
C ASN A 74 -3.85 8.12 -10.53
N LEU A 75 -5.11 7.89 -10.85
CA LEU A 75 -5.66 8.35 -12.11
C LEU A 75 -6.18 9.77 -11.94
N ASP A 76 -6.24 10.51 -13.03
CA ASP A 76 -6.58 11.93 -13.00
C ASP A 76 -8.08 12.13 -12.79
N MET A 77 -8.54 11.79 -11.60
CA MET A 77 -9.93 11.95 -11.22
C MET A 77 -10.03 11.88 -9.70
N GLN A 78 -10.85 12.74 -9.11
CA GLN A 78 -11.02 12.75 -7.67
C GLN A 78 -11.99 11.66 -7.25
N LEU A 79 -11.65 10.98 -6.16
CA LEU A 79 -12.43 9.89 -5.60
C LEU A 79 -12.89 10.25 -4.19
N GLY A 80 -13.95 9.59 -3.75
CA GLY A 80 -14.37 9.70 -2.37
C GLY A 80 -13.38 9.00 -1.44
N LYS A 81 -13.43 9.36 -0.17
CA LYS A 81 -12.57 8.75 0.83
C LYS A 81 -12.80 7.24 0.89
N GLY A 82 -11.72 6.51 0.95
CA GLY A 82 -11.80 5.06 1.02
C GLY A 82 -11.97 4.37 -0.32
N LEU A 83 -11.88 5.12 -1.42
CA LEU A 83 -11.92 4.54 -2.76
C LEU A 83 -10.57 4.76 -3.42
N ALA A 84 -10.10 3.75 -4.15
CA ALA A 84 -8.84 3.87 -4.89
C ALA A 84 -8.83 2.91 -6.06
N PHE A 85 -8.15 3.31 -7.13
CA PHE A 85 -7.84 2.39 -8.22
C PHE A 85 -6.64 1.56 -7.81
N ILE A 86 -6.67 0.28 -8.13
CA ILE A 86 -5.61 -0.66 -7.76
C ILE A 86 -4.62 -0.78 -8.90
N ASP A 87 -3.34 -0.73 -8.54
CA ASP A 87 -2.24 -0.81 -9.51
C ASP A 87 -1.98 -2.27 -9.88
N VAL A 88 -2.79 -2.78 -10.80
CA VAL A 88 -2.73 -4.18 -11.20
C VAL A 88 -1.45 -4.52 -11.96
N ASN A 89 -0.68 -3.52 -12.38
CA ASN A 89 0.61 -3.77 -13.03
C ASN A 89 1.70 -4.11 -12.01
N ASN A 90 1.56 -3.60 -10.79
CA ASN A 90 2.59 -3.76 -9.77
C ASN A 90 2.16 -4.66 -8.61
N ALA A 91 0.86 -4.70 -8.34
CA ALA A 91 0.36 -5.54 -7.25
C ALA A 91 -0.01 -6.91 -7.79
N ASP A 92 0.62 -7.92 -7.23
CA ASP A 92 0.40 -9.32 -7.56
C ASP A 92 -1.05 -9.72 -7.43
N ARG A 93 -1.55 -10.49 -8.40
CA ARG A 93 -2.92 -11.00 -8.32
C ARG A 93 -3.16 -11.80 -7.05
N ASP A 94 -2.19 -12.66 -6.69
CA ASP A 94 -2.34 -13.50 -5.50
C ASP A 94 -2.37 -12.66 -4.24
N LEU A 95 -1.57 -11.60 -4.20
CA LEU A 95 -1.58 -10.68 -3.07
C LEU A 95 -2.93 -9.95 -2.99
N LEU A 96 -3.46 -9.53 -4.12
CA LEU A 96 -4.76 -8.86 -4.14
C LEU A 96 -5.87 -9.77 -3.63
N LEU A 97 -5.87 -11.03 -4.06
CA LEU A 97 -6.86 -11.99 -3.58
C LEU A 97 -6.75 -12.20 -2.07
N PHE A 98 -5.52 -12.28 -1.57
CA PHE A 98 -5.30 -12.39 -0.13
C PHE A 98 -5.86 -11.18 0.61
N LEU A 99 -5.58 -9.98 0.10
CA LEU A 99 -6.06 -8.75 0.75
C LEU A 99 -7.58 -8.68 0.74
N GLU A 100 -8.21 -9.15 -0.33
CA GLU A 100 -9.67 -9.23 -0.39
C GLU A 100 -10.22 -10.21 0.64
N GLU A 101 -9.61 -11.39 0.73
CA GLU A 101 -10.05 -12.43 1.67
C GLU A 101 -9.91 -11.98 3.11
N GLN A 102 -8.88 -11.21 3.40
CA GLN A 102 -8.65 -10.70 4.74
C GLN A 102 -9.49 -9.48 5.08
N GLY A 103 -10.20 -8.94 4.09
CA GLY A 103 -11.06 -7.78 4.33
C GLY A 103 -10.37 -6.44 4.34
N PHE A 104 -9.17 -6.35 3.77
CA PHE A 104 -8.48 -5.07 3.64
C PHE A 104 -9.05 -4.23 2.49
N ILE A 105 -9.46 -4.90 1.42
CA ILE A 105 -9.99 -4.23 0.23
C ILE A 105 -11.17 -5.03 -0.30
N ALA A 106 -12.03 -4.36 -1.05
CA ALA A 106 -13.19 -5.01 -1.67
C ALA A 106 -13.44 -4.39 -3.04
N PRO A 107 -13.66 -5.21 -4.09
CA PRO A 107 -13.93 -4.66 -5.41
C PRO A 107 -15.29 -3.99 -5.45
N THR A 108 -15.39 -2.92 -6.24
CA THR A 108 -16.68 -2.22 -6.43
C THR A 108 -17.38 -2.65 -7.70
N GLY A 109 -16.67 -3.31 -8.62
CA GLY A 109 -17.20 -3.63 -9.94
C GLY A 109 -16.98 -2.52 -10.97
N VAL A 110 -16.47 -1.38 -10.55
CA VAL A 110 -16.20 -0.26 -11.46
C VAL A 110 -14.76 -0.34 -11.93
N THR A 111 -14.55 -0.05 -13.20
CA THR A 111 -13.20 -0.02 -13.78
C THR A 111 -13.02 1.27 -14.57
N MET A 112 -11.76 1.66 -14.77
CA MET A 112 -11.41 2.84 -15.54
C MET A 112 -10.24 2.52 -16.45
N PRO A 113 -10.41 2.67 -17.78
CA PRO A 113 -9.27 2.49 -18.66
C PRO A 113 -8.35 3.70 -18.60
N SER A 114 -7.06 3.45 -18.65
CA SER A 114 -6.05 4.49 -18.74
C SER A 114 -4.94 3.95 -19.61
N GLU A 115 -4.74 4.56 -20.77
CA GLU A 115 -3.80 4.09 -21.76
C GLU A 115 -4.13 2.66 -22.17
N PHE A 116 -3.24 1.70 -21.85
CA PHE A 116 -3.44 0.31 -22.26
C PHE A 116 -3.90 -0.59 -21.12
N VAL A 117 -4.21 0.00 -19.98
CA VAL A 117 -4.54 -0.77 -18.79
C VAL A 117 -5.92 -0.38 -18.29
N VAL A 118 -6.68 -1.37 -17.84
CA VAL A 118 -7.97 -1.13 -17.18
C VAL A 118 -7.76 -1.33 -15.69
N TYR A 119 -7.96 -0.27 -14.92
CA TYR A 119 -7.73 -0.30 -13.48
C TYR A 119 -9.05 -0.49 -12.73
N PRO A 120 -9.13 -1.46 -11.83
CA PRO A 120 -10.34 -1.65 -11.04
C PRO A 120 -10.39 -0.68 -9.86
N LEU A 121 -11.60 -0.20 -9.55
CA LEU A 121 -11.84 0.64 -8.39
C LEU A 121 -12.20 -0.24 -7.22
N TYR A 122 -11.50 -0.05 -6.12
CA TYR A 122 -11.71 -0.82 -4.89
C TYR A 122 -12.11 0.10 -3.75
N ARG A 123 -12.82 -0.49 -2.82
CA ARG A 123 -13.08 0.14 -1.53
C ARG A 123 -12.00 -0.33 -0.57
N LEU A 124 -11.40 0.62 0.13
CA LEU A 124 -10.33 0.34 1.10
C LEU A 124 -10.92 0.33 2.49
N ASN A 125 -10.59 -0.66 3.28
CA ASN A 125 -10.94 -0.69 4.69
C ASN A 125 -9.85 0.07 5.45
N LEU A 126 -9.99 1.40 5.49
CA LEU A 126 -8.95 2.26 6.04
C LEU A 126 -8.71 2.02 7.52
N ASN A 127 -9.75 1.65 8.26
CA ASN A 127 -9.58 1.35 9.69
C ASN A 127 -8.70 0.12 9.87
N LYS A 128 -8.96 -0.93 9.12
CA LYS A 128 -8.18 -2.15 9.24
C LYS A 128 -6.76 -1.96 8.69
N ILE A 129 -6.64 -1.27 7.56
CA ILE A 129 -5.32 -0.94 7.00
C ILE A 129 -4.51 -0.15 8.03
N GLY A 130 -5.16 0.77 8.75
CA GLY A 130 -4.50 1.56 9.77
C GLY A 130 -3.95 0.76 10.93
N GLU A 131 -4.48 -0.44 11.19
CA GLU A 131 -3.93 -1.31 12.22
C GLU A 131 -2.63 -1.99 11.79
N TYR A 132 -2.38 -2.09 10.50
CA TYR A 132 -1.25 -2.83 9.93
C TYR A 132 -0.31 -1.86 9.20
N LYS A 133 0.14 -0.84 9.88
CA LYS A 133 0.99 0.20 9.30
C LYS A 133 2.36 0.18 9.97
N PHE A 134 3.36 0.45 9.13
CA PHE A 134 4.70 0.72 9.65
C PHE A 134 4.82 2.14 10.17
#